data_c10fc41e5fc9be646ac74504b2fc1beb
#
_entry.id   c10fc41e5fc9be646ac74504b2fc1beb
#
_cell.length_a   1.000
_cell.length_b   1.000
_cell.length_c   1.000
_cell.angle_alpha   90.00
_cell.angle_beta   90.00
_cell.angle_gamma   90.00
#
_symmetry.space_group_name_H-M   'P 1'
#
loop_
_entity.id
_entity.type
_entity.pdbx_description
1 polymer ?
#
loop_
_entity_poly.entity_id
_entity_poly.type
_entity_poly.pdbx_seq_one_letter_code
_entity_poly.pdbx_strand_id
1 'polypeptide(L)'
;MSRRAFARTALSGTAALAVGVALPAPRATASPVPLASLPPLPPLDPGALQAAIDDLEHPPSTAAQLRVGGTAGHWRGTSGVADIRTQRPVTAHEKFRVGSITKIFVATVVLQLVAEGRIALDAPVRRVLPGLLPDRFSAVTVAHLLNHTSGLPDHVGIPEPETAEEVFRHRFDHWTPREWVATATNGPLKFAPGTRQEYRGINYVLAALIIDSVTGRPYGEAVAARLLRPLGLAHTVVPGDDPRIHGRHVHGYLAMADGGLRDITVYDQSSVRGEGDMISTTRDLDRMLTALFSGELLPPGLLRLMFTLPPNDVRMLDGSPARYSTGLQRAVVNGVTLWGKTGEKYGYKNAAFSTRDQRRRFVLAYHPTTARDGAESQMIARISDLLTRDNPGAGGSAV
;
A
#
# COMPACT_ATOMS: atom_id res chain seq x y z
N MET A 1 -41.05 57.92 36.23
CA MET A 1 -40.47 59.17 36.68
C MET A 1 -38.97 59.11 36.58
N SER A 2 -38.49 59.83 35.62
CA SER A 2 -37.53 60.94 35.64
C SER A 2 -36.09 60.53 35.77
N ARG A 3 -35.36 60.55 34.65
CA ARG A 3 -34.53 61.62 34.02
C ARG A 3 -33.09 61.68 34.49
N ARG A 4 -32.19 61.43 33.49
CA ARG A 4 -31.00 62.23 33.09
C ARG A 4 -29.86 62.42 34.12
N ALA A 5 -28.59 62.18 33.77
CA ALA A 5 -27.82 63.09 32.93
C ALA A 5 -26.40 62.57 32.72
N PHE A 6 -25.89 62.87 31.56
CA PHE A 6 -24.54 63.11 31.05
C PHE A 6 -23.37 63.34 32.02
N ALA A 7 -22.19 62.80 31.74
CA ALA A 7 -20.93 63.56 31.72
C ALA A 7 -19.87 62.88 30.89
N ARG A 8 -19.06 63.67 30.23
CA ARG A 8 -18.05 63.43 29.18
C ARG A 8 -16.65 63.26 29.75
N THR A 9 -15.81 62.61 28.92
CA THR A 9 -14.39 62.83 28.58
C THR A 9 -13.32 62.28 29.49
N ALA A 10 -12.46 61.40 28.88
CA ALA A 10 -11.05 61.71 28.69
C ALA A 10 -10.41 60.68 27.81
N LEU A 11 -9.80 61.12 26.71
CA LEU A 11 -8.86 60.34 25.86
C LEU A 11 -7.56 60.10 26.66
N SER A 12 -7.09 58.87 26.63
CA SER A 12 -5.67 58.56 26.91
C SER A 12 -5.19 57.61 25.84
N GLY A 13 -4.38 58.10 24.94
CA GLY A 13 -3.74 57.33 23.90
C GLY A 13 -2.67 56.42 24.48
N THR A 14 -2.75 55.15 24.15
CA THR A 14 -1.66 54.19 24.34
C THR A 14 -1.13 53.79 22.97
N ALA A 15 0.13 54.13 22.68
CA ALA A 15 0.85 53.76 21.51
C ALA A 15 1.09 52.22 21.51
N ALA A 16 0.52 51.52 20.54
CA ALA A 16 0.82 50.12 20.31
C ALA A 16 2.12 50.01 19.51
N LEU A 17 3.16 49.51 20.16
CA LEU A 17 4.37 49.04 19.49
C LEU A 17 4.03 47.75 18.68
N ALA A 18 3.97 47.92 17.36
CA ALA A 18 3.87 46.78 16.44
C ALA A 18 5.26 46.06 16.40
N VAL A 19 5.38 44.94 17.09
CA VAL A 19 6.49 44.00 16.89
C VAL A 19 6.20 43.24 15.59
N GLY A 20 6.89 43.64 14.53
CA GLY A 20 6.87 42.95 13.25
C GLY A 20 7.53 41.57 13.40
N VAL A 21 6.74 40.49 13.47
CA VAL A 21 7.21 39.15 13.31
C VAL A 21 7.48 38.96 11.83
N ALA A 22 8.77 38.95 11.42
CA ALA A 22 9.18 38.60 10.07
C ALA A 22 8.86 37.12 9.83
N LEU A 23 7.88 36.84 8.97
CA LEU A 23 7.62 35.50 8.46
C LEU A 23 8.84 35.06 7.62
N PRO A 24 9.36 33.85 7.81
CA PRO A 24 10.44 33.34 6.97
C PRO A 24 9.95 33.26 5.52
N ALA A 25 10.78 33.75 4.60
CA ALA A 25 10.52 33.68 3.15
C ALA A 25 10.21 32.25 2.71
N PRO A 26 9.25 32.04 1.80
CA PRO A 26 8.96 30.70 1.28
C PRO A 26 10.22 30.13 0.63
N ARG A 27 10.68 28.97 1.12
CA ARG A 27 11.75 28.22 0.48
C ARG A 27 11.34 27.92 -0.96
N ALA A 28 12.25 28.18 -1.88
CA ALA A 28 12.09 27.92 -3.30
C ALA A 28 11.60 26.47 -3.50
N THR A 29 10.38 26.32 -4.01
CA THR A 29 9.83 25.05 -4.47
C THR A 29 10.68 24.63 -5.67
N ALA A 30 11.33 23.48 -5.59
CA ALA A 30 11.96 22.88 -6.76
C ALA A 30 10.94 22.80 -7.89
N SER A 31 11.22 23.45 -9.00
CA SER A 31 10.38 23.40 -10.20
C SER A 31 10.21 21.94 -10.61
N PRO A 32 9.03 21.51 -11.05
CA PRO A 32 8.85 20.16 -11.58
C PRO A 32 9.80 20.00 -12.79
N VAL A 33 10.56 18.90 -12.78
CA VAL A 33 11.45 18.55 -13.91
C VAL A 33 10.57 18.47 -15.17
N PRO A 34 10.91 19.18 -16.26
CA PRO A 34 10.12 19.12 -17.49
C PRO A 34 10.03 17.67 -18.00
N LEU A 35 8.86 17.24 -18.46
CA LEU A 35 8.64 15.90 -19.03
C LEU A 35 9.65 15.54 -20.13
N ALA A 36 10.13 16.52 -20.89
CA ALA A 36 11.12 16.35 -21.95
C ALA A 36 12.53 15.95 -21.45
N SER A 37 12.82 16.02 -20.14
CA SER A 37 14.11 15.64 -19.55
C SER A 37 14.12 14.26 -18.89
N LEU A 38 12.98 13.55 -18.89
CA LEU A 38 12.91 12.21 -18.35
C LEU A 38 13.41 11.19 -19.39
N PRO A 39 14.21 10.18 -18.99
CA PRO A 39 14.66 9.17 -19.93
C PRO A 39 13.50 8.51 -20.65
N PRO A 40 13.63 8.18 -21.94
CA PRO A 40 12.61 7.47 -22.68
C PRO A 40 12.35 6.11 -22.00
N LEU A 41 11.09 5.66 -22.04
CA LEU A 41 10.74 4.30 -21.65
C LEU A 41 10.73 3.42 -22.89
N PRO A 42 11.18 2.15 -22.80
CA PRO A 42 11.19 1.25 -23.94
C PRO A 42 9.78 1.04 -24.49
N PRO A 43 9.63 0.82 -25.82
CA PRO A 43 8.40 0.28 -26.36
C PRO A 43 8.04 -1.04 -25.67
N LEU A 44 6.75 -1.34 -25.57
CA LEU A 44 6.32 -2.64 -25.06
C LEU A 44 6.62 -3.72 -26.11
N ASP A 45 7.19 -4.83 -25.65
CA ASP A 45 7.34 -6.05 -26.41
C ASP A 45 6.26 -7.06 -25.94
N PRO A 46 5.14 -7.21 -26.68
CA PRO A 46 4.08 -8.13 -26.32
C PRO A 46 4.53 -9.59 -26.22
N GLY A 47 5.47 -10.01 -27.09
CA GLY A 47 5.99 -11.37 -27.12
C GLY A 47 6.82 -11.66 -25.87
N ALA A 48 7.74 -10.76 -25.52
CA ALA A 48 8.56 -10.90 -24.31
C ALA A 48 7.71 -10.84 -23.03
N LEU A 49 6.69 -9.97 -22.98
CA LEU A 49 5.78 -9.89 -21.83
C LEU A 49 4.94 -11.16 -21.66
N GLN A 50 4.44 -11.74 -22.78
CA GLN A 50 3.71 -13.00 -22.73
C GLN A 50 4.64 -14.14 -22.28
N ALA A 51 5.82 -14.28 -22.91
CA ALA A 51 6.80 -15.29 -22.53
C ALA A 51 7.20 -15.19 -21.04
N ALA A 52 7.31 -13.96 -20.52
CA ALA A 52 7.66 -13.75 -19.13
C ALA A 52 6.58 -14.22 -18.14
N ILE A 53 5.30 -14.14 -18.48
CA ILE A 53 4.21 -14.67 -17.63
C ILE A 53 3.91 -16.14 -17.92
N ASP A 54 4.32 -16.68 -19.08
CA ASP A 54 4.15 -18.08 -19.42
C ASP A 54 5.19 -18.98 -18.71
N ASP A 55 6.30 -18.40 -18.29
CA ASP A 55 7.26 -19.11 -17.42
C ASP A 55 6.68 -19.20 -15.99
N LEU A 56 5.84 -20.20 -15.79
CA LEU A 56 5.23 -20.55 -14.50
C LEU A 56 6.10 -21.53 -13.67
N GLU A 57 7.28 -21.87 -14.12
CA GLU A 57 8.23 -22.70 -13.39
C GLU A 57 9.17 -21.86 -12.51
N HIS A 58 9.37 -20.59 -12.84
CA HIS A 58 10.30 -19.69 -12.14
C HIS A 58 9.66 -18.38 -11.67
N PRO A 59 9.04 -18.37 -10.46
CA PRO A 59 8.86 -19.45 -9.48
C PRO A 59 7.71 -20.38 -9.85
N PRO A 60 7.66 -21.62 -9.29
CA PRO A 60 6.57 -22.55 -9.49
C PRO A 60 5.22 -21.90 -9.16
N SER A 61 4.34 -21.78 -10.16
CA SER A 61 3.08 -21.03 -10.08
C SER A 61 1.98 -21.72 -10.88
N THR A 62 0.71 -21.53 -10.49
CA THR A 62 -0.43 -22.08 -11.22
C THR A 62 -0.97 -21.13 -12.26
N ALA A 63 -0.79 -19.83 -12.08
CA ALA A 63 -1.33 -18.80 -12.95
C ALA A 63 -0.58 -17.47 -12.82
N ALA A 64 -0.71 -16.64 -13.86
CA ALA A 64 -0.28 -15.24 -13.85
C ALA A 64 -1.26 -14.35 -14.63
N GLN A 65 -1.41 -13.11 -14.19
CA GLN A 65 -2.18 -12.05 -14.83
C GLN A 65 -1.33 -10.78 -14.83
N LEU A 66 -1.10 -10.19 -15.99
CA LEU A 66 -0.37 -8.93 -16.12
C LEU A 66 -1.20 -7.92 -16.90
N ARG A 67 -1.27 -6.71 -16.36
CA ARG A 67 -1.82 -5.53 -17.01
C ARG A 67 -0.77 -4.42 -17.00
N VAL A 68 -0.46 -3.89 -18.18
CA VAL A 68 0.40 -2.74 -18.38
C VAL A 68 -0.43 -1.59 -18.90
N GLY A 69 -0.20 -0.39 -18.40
CA GLY A 69 -0.87 0.85 -18.80
C GLY A 69 0.06 2.04 -18.72
N GLY A 70 -0.48 3.21 -19.02
CA GLY A 70 0.23 4.49 -19.06
C GLY A 70 0.36 5.05 -20.45
N THR A 71 0.90 6.29 -20.55
CA THR A 71 1.00 6.97 -21.85
C THR A 71 2.05 6.36 -22.80
N ALA A 72 2.96 5.53 -22.27
CA ALA A 72 3.98 4.80 -23.02
C ALA A 72 3.53 3.40 -23.47
N GLY A 73 2.23 3.16 -23.59
CA GLY A 73 1.65 1.95 -24.15
C GLY A 73 0.81 1.12 -23.19
N HIS A 74 0.04 0.20 -23.75
CA HIS A 74 -0.88 -0.69 -23.02
C HIS A 74 -0.71 -2.13 -23.49
N TRP A 75 -0.78 -3.05 -22.53
CA TRP A 75 -0.77 -4.48 -22.79
C TRP A 75 -1.49 -5.25 -21.66
N ARG A 76 -1.99 -6.42 -21.98
CA ARG A 76 -2.53 -7.35 -20.98
C ARG A 76 -2.35 -8.78 -21.46
N GLY A 77 -2.02 -9.66 -20.54
CA GLY A 77 -1.92 -11.09 -20.79
C GLY A 77 -2.24 -11.90 -19.54
N THR A 78 -2.50 -13.18 -19.76
CA THR A 78 -2.75 -14.17 -18.72
C THR A 78 -2.07 -15.47 -19.10
N SER A 79 -1.70 -16.28 -18.10
CA SER A 79 -1.10 -17.59 -18.29
C SER A 79 -1.56 -18.55 -17.20
N GLY A 80 -1.64 -19.83 -17.51
CA GLY A 80 -1.98 -20.90 -16.58
C GLY A 80 -3.47 -21.05 -16.28
N VAL A 81 -3.79 -21.66 -15.15
CA VAL A 81 -5.15 -22.06 -14.76
C VAL A 81 -5.59 -21.42 -13.47
N ALA A 82 -6.84 -20.96 -13.43
CA ALA A 82 -7.45 -20.36 -12.25
C ALA A 82 -7.92 -21.41 -11.22
N ASP A 83 -8.14 -22.63 -11.64
CA ASP A 83 -8.52 -23.78 -10.80
C ASP A 83 -7.90 -25.04 -11.41
N ILE A 84 -6.92 -25.66 -10.72
CA ILE A 84 -6.22 -26.86 -11.22
C ILE A 84 -7.13 -28.08 -11.24
N ARG A 85 -8.17 -28.13 -10.41
CA ARG A 85 -9.09 -29.26 -10.35
C ARG A 85 -9.99 -29.33 -11.59
N THR A 86 -10.40 -28.19 -12.11
CA THR A 86 -11.28 -28.08 -13.27
C THR A 86 -10.52 -27.72 -14.55
N GLN A 87 -9.23 -27.44 -14.46
CA GLN A 87 -8.40 -26.92 -15.55
C GLN A 87 -8.95 -25.65 -16.19
N ARG A 88 -9.69 -24.86 -15.39
CA ARG A 88 -10.30 -23.60 -15.84
C ARG A 88 -9.20 -22.59 -16.12
N PRO A 89 -9.04 -22.09 -17.36
CA PRO A 89 -8.01 -21.12 -17.68
C PRO A 89 -8.24 -19.82 -16.92
N VAL A 90 -7.14 -19.13 -16.58
CA VAL A 90 -7.19 -17.81 -15.97
C VAL A 90 -7.62 -16.75 -17.00
N THR A 91 -8.40 -15.77 -16.57
CA THR A 91 -8.79 -14.63 -17.39
C THR A 91 -8.37 -13.31 -16.74
N ALA A 92 -8.32 -12.22 -17.51
CA ALA A 92 -7.94 -10.89 -17.03
C ALA A 92 -8.93 -10.28 -16.02
N HIS A 93 -10.03 -10.96 -15.71
CA HIS A 93 -11.09 -10.46 -14.82
C HIS A 93 -11.18 -11.24 -13.49
N GLU A 94 -10.32 -12.22 -13.28
CA GLU A 94 -10.30 -13.01 -12.07
C GLU A 94 -9.87 -12.15 -10.87
N LYS A 95 -10.56 -12.35 -9.75
CA LYS A 95 -10.19 -11.76 -8.46
C LYS A 95 -9.04 -12.53 -7.82
N PHE A 96 -8.28 -11.85 -6.98
CA PHE A 96 -7.20 -12.44 -6.18
C PHE A 96 -7.01 -11.65 -4.88
N ARG A 97 -6.35 -12.24 -3.88
CA ARG A 97 -5.95 -11.55 -2.66
C ARG A 97 -4.77 -10.64 -2.96
N VAL A 98 -4.92 -9.34 -2.66
CA VAL A 98 -3.94 -8.34 -3.06
C VAL A 98 -2.80 -8.17 -2.05
N GLY A 99 -2.94 -8.73 -0.86
CA GLY A 99 -1.95 -8.59 0.19
C GLY A 99 -1.66 -7.12 0.50
N SER A 100 -0.42 -6.79 0.72
CA SER A 100 0.02 -5.45 1.15
C SER A 100 -0.27 -4.30 0.20
N ILE A 101 -0.82 -4.55 -1.00
CA ILE A 101 -1.37 -3.47 -1.84
C ILE A 101 -2.56 -2.79 -1.14
N THR A 102 -3.24 -3.48 -0.22
CA THR A 102 -4.25 -2.93 0.72
C THR A 102 -3.78 -1.62 1.37
N LYS A 103 -2.49 -1.52 1.71
CA LYS A 103 -1.92 -0.36 2.38
C LYS A 103 -2.07 0.94 1.60
N ILE A 104 -2.09 0.87 0.27
CA ILE A 104 -2.33 2.06 -0.58
C ILE A 104 -3.73 2.62 -0.31
N PHE A 105 -4.75 1.75 -0.21
CA PHE A 105 -6.13 2.17 0.06
C PHE A 105 -6.27 2.75 1.46
N VAL A 106 -5.71 2.07 2.47
CA VAL A 106 -5.76 2.54 3.87
C VAL A 106 -5.06 3.88 4.02
N ALA A 107 -3.84 4.04 3.49
CA ALA A 107 -3.12 5.31 3.54
C ALA A 107 -3.89 6.45 2.85
N THR A 108 -4.51 6.17 1.69
CA THR A 108 -5.31 7.16 0.96
C THR A 108 -6.50 7.63 1.80
N VAL A 109 -7.24 6.71 2.46
CA VAL A 109 -8.37 7.07 3.33
C VAL A 109 -7.90 7.87 4.55
N VAL A 110 -6.79 7.46 5.20
CA VAL A 110 -6.24 8.25 6.33
C VAL A 110 -5.87 9.67 5.87
N LEU A 111 -5.22 9.82 4.72
CA LEU A 111 -4.88 11.13 4.16
C LEU A 111 -6.11 11.96 3.76
N GLN A 112 -7.20 11.33 3.32
CA GLN A 112 -8.48 12.05 3.12
C GLN A 112 -9.05 12.56 4.46
N LEU A 113 -8.99 11.77 5.52
CA LEU A 113 -9.40 12.20 6.86
C LEU A 113 -8.52 13.35 7.40
N VAL A 114 -7.24 13.36 7.05
CA VAL A 114 -6.32 14.49 7.33
C VAL A 114 -6.74 15.73 6.53
N ALA A 115 -7.07 15.58 5.25
CA ALA A 115 -7.56 16.68 4.41
C ALA A 115 -8.86 17.31 4.95
N GLU A 116 -9.72 16.49 5.56
CA GLU A 116 -10.97 16.89 6.20
C GLU A 116 -10.76 17.53 7.59
N GLY A 117 -9.52 17.59 8.10
CA GLY A 117 -9.20 18.09 9.44
C GLY A 117 -9.68 17.19 10.59
N ARG A 118 -10.08 15.94 10.30
CA ARG A 118 -10.60 14.99 11.29
C ARG A 118 -9.50 14.31 12.12
N ILE A 119 -8.29 14.29 11.60
CA ILE A 119 -7.09 13.77 12.26
C ILE A 119 -5.87 14.52 11.74
N ALA A 120 -4.83 14.66 12.58
CA ALA A 120 -3.54 15.19 12.18
C ALA A 120 -2.51 14.07 12.01
N LEU A 121 -1.54 14.24 11.11
CA LEU A 121 -0.46 13.26 10.90
C LEU A 121 0.46 13.13 12.10
N ASP A 122 0.66 14.21 12.85
CA ASP A 122 1.45 14.25 14.09
C ASP A 122 0.65 13.85 15.34
N ALA A 123 -0.64 13.55 15.17
CA ALA A 123 -1.47 13.09 16.28
C ALA A 123 -0.88 11.78 16.86
N PRO A 124 -0.66 11.70 18.19
CA PRO A 124 -0.29 10.46 18.85
C PRO A 124 -1.38 9.39 18.66
N VAL A 125 -0.98 8.20 18.23
CA VAL A 125 -1.92 7.08 17.99
C VAL A 125 -2.77 6.79 19.23
N ARG A 126 -2.17 6.88 20.43
CA ARG A 126 -2.87 6.68 21.71
C ARG A 126 -4.01 7.67 21.96
N ARG A 127 -3.92 8.89 21.41
CA ARG A 127 -5.00 9.87 21.53
C ARG A 127 -6.20 9.48 20.67
N VAL A 128 -5.94 8.89 19.51
CA VAL A 128 -6.98 8.46 18.56
C VAL A 128 -7.57 7.11 18.93
N LEU A 129 -6.75 6.23 19.52
CA LEU A 129 -7.11 4.88 19.97
C LEU A 129 -6.86 4.74 21.48
N PRO A 130 -7.67 5.37 22.33
CA PRO A 130 -7.46 5.37 23.78
C PRO A 130 -7.56 3.94 24.37
N GLY A 131 -6.64 3.60 25.27
CA GLY A 131 -6.60 2.30 25.94
C GLY A 131 -6.17 1.12 25.05
N LEU A 132 -5.73 1.36 23.81
CA LEU A 132 -5.25 0.29 22.93
C LEU A 132 -3.72 0.11 23.04
N LEU A 133 -2.96 1.20 23.08
CA LEU A 133 -1.50 1.17 23.19
C LEU A 133 -1.03 1.56 24.59
N PRO A 134 -0.06 0.83 25.18
CA PRO A 134 0.61 1.22 26.43
C PRO A 134 1.29 2.60 26.36
N ASP A 135 1.56 3.20 27.53
CA ASP A 135 2.14 4.57 27.66
C ASP A 135 3.50 4.73 26.96
N ARG A 136 4.31 3.67 26.94
CA ARG A 136 5.61 3.67 26.28
C ARG A 136 5.56 3.93 24.78
N PHE A 137 4.38 3.85 24.15
CA PHE A 137 4.17 4.15 22.74
C PHE A 137 3.59 5.56 22.50
N SER A 138 3.63 6.45 23.50
CA SER A 138 3.04 7.81 23.42
C SER A 138 3.64 8.69 22.32
N ALA A 139 4.89 8.43 21.92
CA ALA A 139 5.56 9.16 20.84
C ALA A 139 5.21 8.67 19.43
N VAL A 140 4.49 7.52 19.30
CA VAL A 140 4.10 7.00 17.99
C VAL A 140 2.95 7.83 17.43
N THR A 141 3.14 8.41 16.25
CA THR A 141 2.14 9.22 15.55
C THR A 141 1.53 8.50 14.35
N VAL A 142 0.44 9.05 13.81
CA VAL A 142 -0.20 8.56 12.58
C VAL A 142 0.81 8.52 11.41
N ALA A 143 1.64 9.56 11.25
CA ALA A 143 2.67 9.59 10.20
C ALA A 143 3.67 8.44 10.35
N HIS A 144 4.10 8.12 11.56
CA HIS A 144 5.03 7.02 11.83
C HIS A 144 4.47 5.65 11.44
N LEU A 145 3.15 5.45 11.56
CA LEU A 145 2.49 4.24 11.07
C LEU A 145 2.55 4.15 9.53
N LEU A 146 2.16 5.23 8.86
CA LEU A 146 1.98 5.24 7.40
C LEU A 146 3.29 5.07 6.63
N ASN A 147 4.41 5.58 7.17
CA ASN A 147 5.73 5.50 6.55
C ASN A 147 6.67 4.47 7.18
N HIS A 148 6.15 3.60 8.07
CA HIS A 148 6.90 2.52 8.71
C HIS A 148 8.09 2.98 9.58
N THR A 149 7.98 4.13 10.24
CA THR A 149 8.98 4.63 11.19
C THR A 149 8.53 4.58 12.64
N SER A 150 7.56 3.75 12.98
CA SER A 150 6.93 3.69 14.31
C SER A 150 7.82 3.08 15.39
N GLY A 151 8.73 2.18 15.05
CA GLY A 151 9.53 1.41 16.01
C GLY A 151 8.75 0.35 16.79
N LEU A 152 7.52 0.03 16.38
CA LEU A 152 6.71 -1.00 17.05
C LEU A 152 7.42 -2.36 17.02
N PRO A 153 7.37 -3.15 18.12
CA PRO A 153 8.06 -4.44 18.21
C PRO A 153 7.44 -5.53 17.34
N ASP A 154 8.12 -6.65 17.27
CA ASP A 154 7.64 -7.85 16.60
C ASP A 154 6.46 -8.46 17.34
N HIS A 155 5.65 -9.25 16.64
CA HIS A 155 4.63 -10.06 17.28
C HIS A 155 5.27 -11.16 18.14
N VAL A 156 4.67 -11.44 19.26
CA VAL A 156 5.13 -12.48 20.21
C VAL A 156 3.96 -13.39 20.56
N GLY A 157 4.23 -14.68 20.65
CA GLY A 157 3.23 -15.68 21.08
C GLY A 157 2.20 -16.04 20.00
N ILE A 158 2.52 -15.79 18.73
CA ILE A 158 1.69 -16.23 17.61
C ILE A 158 2.41 -17.33 16.82
N PRO A 159 1.67 -18.26 16.20
CA PRO A 159 2.26 -19.22 15.29
C PRO A 159 2.92 -18.50 14.10
N GLU A 160 4.13 -18.92 13.75
CA GLU A 160 4.81 -18.53 12.50
C GLU A 160 4.97 -19.79 11.65
N PRO A 161 3.98 -20.13 10.80
CA PRO A 161 4.04 -21.34 10.00
C PRO A 161 5.25 -21.34 9.06
N GLU A 162 6.08 -22.36 9.16
CA GLU A 162 7.26 -22.57 8.33
C GLU A 162 6.97 -23.53 7.17
N THR A 163 5.99 -24.41 7.32
CA THR A 163 5.60 -25.41 6.33
C THR A 163 4.17 -25.17 5.83
N ALA A 164 3.86 -25.73 4.67
CA ALA A 164 2.49 -25.69 4.12
C ALA A 164 1.48 -26.35 5.06
N GLU A 165 1.86 -27.45 5.70
CA GLU A 165 1.04 -28.18 6.66
C GLU A 165 0.68 -27.33 7.88
N GLU A 166 1.62 -26.54 8.38
CA GLU A 166 1.38 -25.60 9.48
C GLU A 166 0.49 -24.44 9.05
N VAL A 167 0.68 -23.90 7.84
CA VAL A 167 -0.23 -22.92 7.27
C VAL A 167 -1.65 -23.46 7.26
N PHE A 168 -1.86 -24.70 6.81
CA PHE A 168 -3.18 -25.33 6.80
C PHE A 168 -3.74 -25.58 8.21
N ARG A 169 -2.89 -25.91 9.18
CA ARG A 169 -3.31 -26.10 10.58
C ARG A 169 -3.86 -24.81 11.18
N HIS A 170 -3.20 -23.69 10.92
CA HIS A 170 -3.51 -22.37 11.49
C HIS A 170 -4.36 -21.47 10.58
N ARG A 171 -4.81 -21.94 9.41
CA ARG A 171 -5.48 -21.10 8.41
C ARG A 171 -6.81 -20.47 8.84
N PHE A 172 -7.39 -20.95 9.94
CA PHE A 172 -8.64 -20.43 10.51
C PHE A 172 -8.46 -19.86 11.91
N ASP A 173 -7.21 -19.66 12.38
CA ASP A 173 -6.95 -18.96 13.61
C ASP A 173 -7.48 -17.52 13.48
N HIS A 174 -8.36 -17.15 14.40
CA HIS A 174 -9.04 -15.88 14.38
C HIS A 174 -8.55 -14.97 15.50
N TRP A 175 -8.32 -13.70 15.18
CA TRP A 175 -7.82 -12.71 16.10
C TRP A 175 -8.74 -11.48 16.12
N THR A 176 -9.18 -11.06 17.29
CA THR A 176 -9.74 -9.72 17.42
C THR A 176 -8.65 -8.67 17.19
N PRO A 177 -8.98 -7.46 16.70
CA PRO A 177 -7.98 -6.41 16.52
C PRO A 177 -7.21 -6.08 17.81
N ARG A 178 -7.86 -6.15 18.98
CA ARG A 178 -7.23 -5.88 20.28
C ARG A 178 -6.20 -6.98 20.64
N GLU A 179 -6.55 -8.23 20.47
CA GLU A 179 -5.64 -9.36 20.69
C GLU A 179 -4.44 -9.26 19.77
N TRP A 180 -4.68 -9.02 18.46
CA TRP A 180 -3.61 -8.89 17.47
C TRP A 180 -2.65 -7.74 17.80
N VAL A 181 -3.16 -6.56 18.17
CA VAL A 181 -2.34 -5.43 18.60
C VAL A 181 -1.56 -5.76 19.85
N ALA A 182 -2.16 -6.48 20.82
CA ALA A 182 -1.47 -6.85 22.05
C ALA A 182 -0.24 -7.71 21.80
N THR A 183 -0.27 -8.63 20.83
CA THR A 183 0.91 -9.45 20.49
C THR A 183 2.11 -8.62 20.01
N ALA A 184 1.87 -7.46 19.38
CA ALA A 184 2.92 -6.55 18.86
C ALA A 184 3.19 -5.35 19.79
N THR A 185 2.64 -5.34 21.00
CA THR A 185 2.82 -4.21 21.95
C THR A 185 3.27 -4.64 23.33
N ASN A 186 3.64 -5.90 23.52
CA ASN A 186 4.11 -6.45 24.81
C ASN A 186 5.57 -6.07 25.11
N GLY A 187 6.40 -5.80 24.07
CA GLY A 187 7.80 -5.41 24.20
C GLY A 187 8.03 -3.89 24.21
N PRO A 188 9.28 -3.45 24.36
CA PRO A 188 9.68 -2.05 24.17
C PRO A 188 9.69 -1.69 22.68
N LEU A 189 9.75 -0.38 22.36
CA LEU A 189 10.06 0.09 21.01
C LEU A 189 11.42 -0.46 20.54
N LYS A 190 11.51 -0.91 19.30
CA LYS A 190 12.77 -1.36 18.65
C LYS A 190 13.72 -0.19 18.41
N PHE A 191 13.18 1.01 18.18
CA PHE A 191 13.89 2.26 18.01
C PHE A 191 12.95 3.44 18.30
N ALA A 192 13.52 4.62 18.53
CA ALA A 192 12.71 5.83 18.74
C ALA A 192 11.91 6.16 17.47
N PRO A 193 10.59 6.45 17.56
CA PRO A 193 9.76 6.77 16.41
C PRO A 193 10.38 7.88 15.55
N GLY A 194 10.38 7.69 14.24
CA GLY A 194 10.94 8.62 13.26
C GLY A 194 12.44 8.48 12.99
N THR A 195 13.20 7.66 13.75
CA THR A 195 14.67 7.59 13.61
C THR A 195 15.17 6.49 12.68
N ARG A 196 14.37 5.44 12.47
CA ARG A 196 14.67 4.35 11.55
C ARG A 196 13.40 3.91 10.84
N GLN A 197 13.57 3.11 9.79
CA GLN A 197 12.46 2.53 9.06
C GLN A 197 12.50 1.00 9.11
N GLU A 198 11.38 0.40 9.48
CA GLU A 198 11.18 -1.05 9.40
C GLU A 198 9.76 -1.33 8.91
N TYR A 199 9.64 -2.11 7.83
CA TYR A 199 8.35 -2.51 7.30
C TYR A 199 7.61 -3.40 8.30
N ARG A 200 6.42 -2.95 8.78
CA ARG A 200 5.64 -3.65 9.80
C ARG A 200 4.16 -3.66 9.42
N GLY A 201 3.55 -4.85 9.42
CA GLY A 201 2.12 -5.02 9.16
C GLY A 201 1.25 -4.32 10.19
N ILE A 202 1.58 -4.48 11.47
CA ILE A 202 0.86 -3.89 12.61
C ILE A 202 0.61 -2.38 12.46
N ASN A 203 1.48 -1.65 11.78
CA ASN A 203 1.28 -0.23 11.51
C ASN A 203 -0.04 0.04 10.77
N TYR A 204 -0.38 -0.82 9.83
CA TYR A 204 -1.58 -0.66 9.01
C TYR A 204 -2.83 -1.29 9.63
N VAL A 205 -2.66 -2.26 10.52
CA VAL A 205 -3.75 -2.69 11.42
C VAL A 205 -4.18 -1.51 12.30
N LEU A 206 -3.23 -0.79 12.91
CA LEU A 206 -3.51 0.41 13.68
C LEU A 206 -4.10 1.54 12.82
N ALA A 207 -3.61 1.73 11.58
CA ALA A 207 -4.17 2.71 10.66
C ALA A 207 -5.63 2.40 10.29
N ALA A 208 -5.99 1.13 10.09
CA ALA A 208 -7.37 0.71 9.88
C ALA A 208 -8.26 0.96 11.12
N LEU A 209 -7.75 0.69 12.33
CA LEU A 209 -8.45 1.01 13.57
C LEU A 209 -8.63 2.52 13.79
N ILE A 210 -7.67 3.34 13.34
CA ILE A 210 -7.82 4.80 13.31
C ILE A 210 -8.97 5.20 12.39
N ILE A 211 -9.09 4.59 11.21
CA ILE A 211 -10.24 4.83 10.32
C ILE A 211 -11.55 4.46 11.03
N ASP A 212 -11.62 3.29 11.69
CA ASP A 212 -12.80 2.88 12.46
C ASP A 212 -13.17 3.95 13.49
N SER A 213 -12.20 4.34 14.32
CA SER A 213 -12.39 5.31 15.42
C SER A 213 -12.84 6.68 14.91
N VAL A 214 -12.17 7.22 13.88
CA VAL A 214 -12.43 8.56 13.35
C VAL A 214 -13.74 8.61 12.57
N THR A 215 -14.09 7.53 11.85
CA THR A 215 -15.31 7.51 11.01
C THR A 215 -16.55 6.99 11.74
N GLY A 216 -16.37 6.25 12.83
CA GLY A 216 -17.45 5.52 13.53
C GLY A 216 -17.98 4.33 12.73
N ARG A 217 -17.24 3.85 11.73
CA ARG A 217 -17.61 2.74 10.84
C ARG A 217 -16.42 1.82 10.61
N PRO A 218 -16.64 0.52 10.32
CA PRO A 218 -15.59 -0.37 9.89
C PRO A 218 -14.78 0.21 8.72
N TYR A 219 -13.46 0.08 8.75
CA TYR A 219 -12.57 0.65 7.73
C TYR A 219 -12.94 0.19 6.31
N GLY A 220 -13.45 -1.03 6.17
CA GLY A 220 -13.93 -1.55 4.89
C GLY A 220 -15.09 -0.75 4.31
N GLU A 221 -16.02 -0.29 5.16
CA GLU A 221 -17.11 0.60 4.72
C GLU A 221 -16.59 1.98 4.34
N ALA A 222 -15.62 2.51 5.09
CA ALA A 222 -14.98 3.77 4.77
C ALA A 222 -14.23 3.70 3.44
N VAL A 223 -13.44 2.64 3.20
CA VAL A 223 -12.78 2.37 1.92
C VAL A 223 -13.81 2.26 0.79
N ALA A 224 -14.88 1.49 1.00
CA ALA A 224 -15.93 1.32 -0.01
C ALA A 224 -16.61 2.65 -0.37
N ALA A 225 -16.92 3.47 0.63
CA ALA A 225 -17.60 4.75 0.41
C ALA A 225 -16.71 5.81 -0.26
N ARG A 226 -15.42 5.84 0.10
CA ARG A 226 -14.49 6.89 -0.28
C ARG A 226 -13.69 6.58 -1.54
N LEU A 227 -13.48 5.30 -1.84
CA LEU A 227 -12.64 4.86 -2.95
C LEU A 227 -13.39 3.91 -3.91
N LEU A 228 -13.95 2.79 -3.39
CA LEU A 228 -14.44 1.75 -4.29
C LEU A 228 -15.65 2.21 -5.13
N ARG A 229 -16.66 2.78 -4.48
CA ARG A 229 -17.86 3.27 -5.19
C ARG A 229 -17.56 4.47 -6.11
N PRO A 230 -16.89 5.55 -5.65
CA PRO A 230 -16.59 6.68 -6.53
C PRO A 230 -15.75 6.32 -7.76
N LEU A 231 -14.78 5.40 -7.60
CA LEU A 231 -13.93 4.96 -8.69
C LEU A 231 -14.54 3.81 -9.50
N GLY A 232 -15.72 3.27 -9.13
CA GLY A 232 -16.33 2.12 -9.81
C GLY A 232 -15.47 0.86 -9.75
N LEU A 233 -14.79 0.60 -8.61
CA LEU A 233 -13.99 -0.61 -8.38
C LEU A 233 -14.90 -1.78 -7.95
N ALA A 234 -15.73 -2.23 -8.88
CA ALA A 234 -16.82 -3.17 -8.58
C ALA A 234 -16.34 -4.58 -8.17
N HIS A 235 -15.08 -4.90 -8.46
CA HIS A 235 -14.49 -6.20 -8.14
C HIS A 235 -13.49 -6.14 -7.00
N THR A 236 -13.43 -5.00 -6.31
CA THR A 236 -12.58 -4.80 -5.13
C THR A 236 -13.43 -4.80 -3.86
N VAL A 237 -12.97 -5.50 -2.83
CA VAL A 237 -13.69 -5.61 -1.55
C VAL A 237 -12.71 -5.74 -0.39
N VAL A 238 -13.12 -5.22 0.76
CA VAL A 238 -12.59 -5.58 2.08
C VAL A 238 -13.52 -6.68 2.62
N PRO A 239 -13.06 -7.93 2.73
CA PRO A 239 -13.95 -9.06 3.04
C PRO A 239 -14.41 -9.09 4.50
N GLY A 240 -13.76 -8.34 5.41
CA GLY A 240 -13.99 -8.48 6.84
C GLY A 240 -13.61 -9.87 7.33
N ASP A 241 -14.51 -10.51 8.07
CA ASP A 241 -14.29 -11.85 8.63
C ASP A 241 -14.70 -12.99 7.67
N ASP A 242 -15.16 -12.67 6.44
CA ASP A 242 -15.43 -13.72 5.46
C ASP A 242 -14.10 -14.23 4.85
N PRO A 243 -13.72 -15.49 5.08
CA PRO A 243 -12.47 -16.04 4.60
C PRO A 243 -12.49 -16.36 3.09
N ARG A 244 -13.63 -16.23 2.41
CA ARG A 244 -13.84 -16.65 1.01
C ARG A 244 -13.61 -15.52 0.03
N ILE A 245 -13.29 -15.88 -1.21
CA ILE A 245 -13.33 -14.98 -2.37
C ILE A 245 -14.63 -15.26 -3.16
N HIS A 246 -15.55 -14.33 -3.19
CA HIS A 246 -16.81 -14.49 -3.90
C HIS A 246 -16.69 -14.18 -5.39
N GLY A 247 -17.40 -14.98 -6.22
CA GLY A 247 -17.41 -14.86 -7.67
C GLY A 247 -16.16 -15.46 -8.33
N ARG A 248 -15.91 -15.08 -9.58
CA ARG A 248 -14.76 -15.62 -10.34
C ARG A 248 -13.44 -15.15 -9.74
N HIS A 249 -12.54 -16.09 -9.45
CA HIS A 249 -11.24 -15.83 -8.85
C HIS A 249 -10.24 -16.90 -9.23
N VAL A 250 -8.96 -16.60 -9.06
CA VAL A 250 -7.88 -17.59 -9.11
C VAL A 250 -7.74 -18.22 -7.74
N HIS A 251 -7.66 -19.55 -7.70
CA HIS A 251 -7.38 -20.30 -6.49
C HIS A 251 -5.88 -20.19 -6.13
N GLY A 252 -5.61 -20.07 -4.84
CA GLY A 252 -4.25 -20.18 -4.30
C GLY A 252 -3.97 -21.63 -3.92
N TYR A 253 -2.77 -22.11 -4.21
CA TYR A 253 -2.34 -23.47 -3.89
C TYR A 253 -1.00 -23.46 -3.16
N LEU A 254 -0.79 -24.44 -2.28
CA LEU A 254 0.49 -24.69 -1.65
C LEU A 254 0.93 -26.13 -1.92
N ALA A 255 2.20 -26.29 -2.25
CA ALA A 255 2.84 -27.60 -2.37
C ALA A 255 3.01 -28.19 -0.97
N MET A 256 2.50 -29.40 -0.80
CA MET A 256 2.60 -30.18 0.43
C MET A 256 3.83 -31.09 0.41
N ALA A 257 4.22 -31.60 1.56
CA ALA A 257 5.38 -32.49 1.68
C ALA A 257 5.24 -33.79 0.88
N ASP A 258 4.02 -34.23 0.57
CA ASP A 258 3.71 -35.38 -0.28
C ASP A 258 3.85 -35.10 -1.79
N GLY A 259 4.21 -33.85 -2.16
CA GLY A 259 4.34 -33.39 -3.54
C GLY A 259 3.01 -32.95 -4.19
N GLY A 260 1.88 -33.11 -3.50
CA GLY A 260 0.58 -32.66 -3.99
C GLY A 260 0.36 -31.16 -3.80
N LEU A 261 -0.52 -30.57 -4.61
CA LEU A 261 -0.99 -29.18 -4.41
C LEU A 261 -2.31 -29.18 -3.65
N ARG A 262 -2.38 -28.38 -2.57
CA ARG A 262 -3.60 -28.20 -1.80
C ARG A 262 -4.10 -26.77 -1.90
N ASP A 263 -5.42 -26.61 -2.07
CA ASP A 263 -6.11 -25.33 -2.19
C ASP A 263 -6.11 -24.59 -0.85
N ILE A 264 -5.50 -23.38 -0.82
CA ILE A 264 -5.43 -22.47 0.32
C ILE A 264 -6.26 -21.20 0.09
N THR A 265 -7.15 -21.18 -0.89
CA THR A 265 -7.94 -19.98 -1.23
C THR A 265 -8.72 -19.44 -0.03
N VAL A 266 -9.23 -20.36 0.82
CA VAL A 266 -10.11 -20.02 1.95
C VAL A 266 -9.33 -20.09 3.26
N TYR A 267 -9.06 -18.92 3.88
CA TYR A 267 -8.43 -18.81 5.19
C TYR A 267 -8.75 -17.46 5.85
N ASP A 268 -8.67 -17.40 7.17
CA ASP A 268 -8.96 -16.23 7.98
C ASP A 268 -8.01 -15.06 7.66
N GLN A 269 -8.54 -13.83 7.65
CA GLN A 269 -7.80 -12.61 7.36
C GLN A 269 -7.76 -11.63 8.55
N SER A 270 -8.26 -12.02 9.71
CA SER A 270 -8.39 -11.13 10.88
C SER A 270 -7.05 -10.56 11.35
N SER A 271 -5.98 -11.37 11.29
CA SER A 271 -4.60 -10.96 11.65
C SER A 271 -3.99 -9.91 10.71
N VAL A 272 -4.56 -9.71 9.53
CA VAL A 272 -4.02 -8.81 8.49
C VAL A 272 -4.99 -7.71 8.09
N ARG A 273 -5.96 -7.41 8.95
CA ARG A 273 -6.94 -6.34 8.79
C ARG A 273 -6.27 -5.00 8.43
N GLY A 274 -6.62 -4.42 7.29
CA GLY A 274 -6.07 -3.16 6.80
C GLY A 274 -4.61 -3.21 6.33
N GLU A 275 -3.89 -4.29 6.62
CA GLU A 275 -2.52 -4.47 6.12
C GLU A 275 -2.44 -5.31 4.85
N GLY A 276 -3.41 -6.23 4.64
CA GLY A 276 -3.31 -7.17 3.53
C GLY A 276 -4.54 -8.02 3.24
N ASP A 277 -5.71 -7.67 3.73
CA ASP A 277 -6.95 -8.47 3.66
C ASP A 277 -7.81 -8.23 2.40
N MET A 278 -7.54 -7.20 1.59
CA MET A 278 -8.38 -6.88 0.43
C MET A 278 -8.26 -7.91 -0.70
N ILE A 279 -9.34 -7.99 -1.47
CA ILE A 279 -9.48 -8.76 -2.71
C ILE A 279 -9.73 -7.78 -3.84
N SER A 280 -9.09 -7.98 -5.02
CA SER A 280 -9.26 -7.09 -6.17
C SER A 280 -9.00 -7.82 -7.50
N THR A 281 -8.93 -7.06 -8.59
CA THR A 281 -8.52 -7.47 -9.94
C THR A 281 -7.39 -6.57 -10.46
N THR A 282 -6.66 -7.01 -11.48
CA THR A 282 -5.63 -6.18 -12.12
C THR A 282 -6.22 -4.89 -12.68
N ARG A 283 -7.47 -4.90 -13.18
CA ARG A 283 -8.17 -3.73 -13.70
C ARG A 283 -8.47 -2.69 -12.62
N ASP A 284 -9.03 -3.14 -11.49
CA ASP A 284 -9.42 -2.23 -10.42
C ASP A 284 -8.19 -1.60 -9.75
N LEU A 285 -7.11 -2.38 -9.57
CA LEU A 285 -5.84 -1.85 -9.04
C LEU A 285 -5.20 -0.83 -9.99
N ASP A 286 -5.22 -1.09 -11.31
CA ASP A 286 -4.75 -0.14 -12.33
C ASP A 286 -5.53 1.18 -12.27
N ARG A 287 -6.86 1.12 -12.13
CA ARG A 287 -7.74 2.29 -11.96
C ARG A 287 -7.46 3.04 -10.66
N MET A 288 -7.26 2.32 -9.55
CA MET A 288 -6.88 2.93 -8.28
C MET A 288 -5.56 3.70 -8.38
N LEU A 289 -4.52 3.09 -8.97
CA LEU A 289 -3.25 3.77 -9.18
C LEU A 289 -3.40 5.00 -10.09
N THR A 290 -4.19 4.88 -11.17
CA THR A 290 -4.44 5.99 -12.08
C THR A 290 -5.04 7.17 -11.32
N ALA A 291 -6.12 6.98 -10.59
CA ALA A 291 -6.80 8.04 -9.85
C ALA A 291 -5.92 8.64 -8.75
N LEU A 292 -5.14 7.82 -8.05
CA LEU A 292 -4.23 8.29 -7.01
C LEU A 292 -3.11 9.17 -7.59
N PHE A 293 -2.47 8.71 -8.65
CA PHE A 293 -1.30 9.39 -9.24
C PHE A 293 -1.69 10.64 -10.03
N SER A 294 -2.91 10.71 -10.58
CA SER A 294 -3.46 11.91 -11.22
C SER A 294 -3.87 13.01 -10.23
N GLY A 295 -3.95 12.68 -8.94
CA GLY A 295 -4.35 13.64 -7.89
C GLY A 295 -5.86 13.76 -7.69
N GLU A 296 -6.66 12.83 -8.23
CA GLU A 296 -8.12 12.83 -8.06
C GLU A 296 -8.55 12.57 -6.61
N LEU A 297 -7.71 11.88 -5.82
CA LEU A 297 -8.09 11.35 -4.50
C LEU A 297 -7.62 12.21 -3.33
N LEU A 298 -6.58 13.05 -3.52
CA LEU A 298 -5.91 13.78 -2.45
C LEU A 298 -5.51 15.19 -2.89
N PRO A 299 -5.58 16.18 -2.00
CA PRO A 299 -4.98 17.50 -2.23
C PRO A 299 -3.48 17.39 -2.56
N PRO A 300 -2.91 18.29 -3.38
CA PRO A 300 -1.53 18.20 -3.84
C PRO A 300 -0.47 18.08 -2.73
N GLY A 301 -0.70 18.75 -1.59
CA GLY A 301 0.19 18.70 -0.42
C GLY A 301 0.27 17.30 0.19
N LEU A 302 -0.87 16.64 0.38
CA LEU A 302 -0.95 15.30 0.95
C LEU A 302 -0.52 14.22 -0.08
N LEU A 303 -0.87 14.42 -1.35
CA LEU A 303 -0.39 13.52 -2.40
C LEU A 303 1.14 13.51 -2.48
N ARG A 304 1.82 14.65 -2.30
CA ARG A 304 3.30 14.70 -2.27
C ARG A 304 3.89 13.80 -1.20
N LEU A 305 3.25 13.64 -0.04
CA LEU A 305 3.75 12.76 1.04
C LEU A 305 3.82 11.31 0.61
N MET A 306 2.93 10.86 -0.29
CA MET A 306 2.97 9.50 -0.82
C MET A 306 4.18 9.26 -1.75
N PHE A 307 4.83 10.31 -2.24
CA PHE A 307 6.04 10.25 -3.08
C PHE A 307 7.27 10.84 -2.39
N THR A 308 7.20 11.06 -1.08
CA THR A 308 8.31 11.61 -0.28
C THR A 308 8.76 10.55 0.72
N LEU A 309 9.98 10.11 0.58
CA LEU A 309 10.62 9.23 1.57
C LEU A 309 10.92 10.01 2.86
N PRO A 310 11.10 9.33 3.99
CA PRO A 310 11.67 9.93 5.20
C PRO A 310 13.01 10.66 4.91
N PRO A 311 13.46 11.55 5.78
CA PRO A 311 14.75 12.21 5.65
C PRO A 311 15.91 11.22 5.42
N ASN A 312 16.99 11.66 4.76
CA ASN A 312 18.09 10.78 4.34
C ASN A 312 18.87 10.13 5.48
N ASP A 313 18.79 10.66 6.68
CA ASP A 313 19.37 10.09 7.91
C ASP A 313 18.51 8.93 8.48
N VAL A 314 17.26 8.84 8.09
CA VAL A 314 16.39 7.69 8.40
C VAL A 314 16.72 6.54 7.46
N ARG A 315 17.27 5.47 8.03
CA ARG A 315 17.67 4.25 7.31
C ARG A 315 16.80 3.08 7.69
N MET A 316 16.73 2.07 6.80
CA MET A 316 16.21 0.74 7.16
C MET A 316 17.08 0.14 8.29
N LEU A 317 16.55 -0.88 9.00
CA LEU A 317 17.34 -1.56 10.06
C LEU A 317 18.62 -2.20 9.56
N ASP A 318 18.64 -2.66 8.30
CA ASP A 318 19.83 -3.22 7.63
C ASP A 318 20.84 -2.15 7.17
N GLY A 319 20.59 -0.86 7.46
CA GLY A 319 21.42 0.28 7.07
C GLY A 319 21.16 0.77 5.63
N SER A 320 20.36 0.08 4.83
CA SER A 320 20.00 0.53 3.48
C SER A 320 19.15 1.82 3.51
N PRO A 321 19.08 2.58 2.40
CA PRO A 321 18.22 3.76 2.33
C PRO A 321 16.74 3.41 2.58
N ALA A 322 16.01 4.34 3.21
CA ALA A 322 14.56 4.22 3.37
C ALA A 322 13.88 4.05 1.99
N ARG A 323 12.88 3.17 1.93
CA ARG A 323 12.19 2.84 0.67
C ARG A 323 10.67 2.94 0.74
N TYR A 324 10.12 3.23 1.93
CA TYR A 324 8.67 3.37 2.12
C TYR A 324 8.33 4.82 2.42
N SER A 325 7.40 5.37 1.66
CA SER A 325 6.75 6.65 1.93
C SER A 325 5.40 6.44 2.61
N THR A 326 4.56 7.44 2.65
CA THR A 326 3.21 7.34 3.18
C THR A 326 2.35 6.47 2.27
N GLY A 327 2.33 5.16 2.51
CA GLY A 327 1.51 4.18 1.79
C GLY A 327 2.13 3.55 0.55
N LEU A 328 3.25 4.08 0.02
CA LEU A 328 3.91 3.55 -1.16
C LEU A 328 5.32 3.03 -0.84
N GLN A 329 5.77 2.14 -1.68
CA GLN A 329 7.15 1.67 -1.78
C GLN A 329 7.80 2.30 -3.01
N ARG A 330 9.03 2.81 -2.87
CA ARG A 330 9.88 3.20 -3.98
C ARG A 330 10.75 2.02 -4.41
N ALA A 331 10.78 1.76 -5.71
CA ALA A 331 11.73 0.86 -6.35
C ALA A 331 12.45 1.61 -7.48
N VAL A 332 13.72 1.26 -7.74
CA VAL A 332 14.48 1.78 -8.88
C VAL A 332 14.96 0.58 -9.67
N VAL A 333 14.55 0.50 -10.94
CA VAL A 333 14.89 -0.59 -11.86
C VAL A 333 15.39 0.05 -13.15
N ASN A 334 16.61 -0.30 -13.58
CA ASN A 334 17.25 0.28 -14.77
C ASN A 334 17.24 1.83 -14.79
N GLY A 335 17.46 2.46 -13.63
CA GLY A 335 17.41 3.92 -13.49
C GLY A 335 16.00 4.53 -13.46
N VAL A 336 14.95 3.75 -13.72
CA VAL A 336 13.56 4.20 -13.68
C VAL A 336 13.01 4.07 -12.25
N THR A 337 12.52 5.18 -11.70
CA THR A 337 11.86 5.16 -10.38
C THR A 337 10.39 4.77 -10.52
N LEU A 338 10.03 3.71 -9.82
CA LEU A 338 8.68 3.19 -9.70
C LEU A 338 8.16 3.39 -8.28
N TRP A 339 6.90 3.77 -8.15
CA TRP A 339 6.18 3.92 -6.90
C TRP A 339 4.96 3.00 -6.90
N GLY A 340 4.72 2.32 -5.81
CA GLY A 340 3.62 1.37 -5.71
C GLY A 340 3.76 0.47 -4.51
N LYS A 341 3.33 -0.78 -4.63
CA LYS A 341 3.46 -1.75 -3.56
C LYS A 341 3.47 -3.18 -4.11
N THR A 342 4.30 -4.01 -3.53
CA THR A 342 4.17 -5.47 -3.61
C THR A 342 3.12 -5.96 -2.62
N GLY A 343 2.50 -7.08 -2.93
CA GLY A 343 1.57 -7.75 -2.03
C GLY A 343 1.79 -9.25 -2.02
N GLU A 344 1.60 -9.85 -0.86
CA GLU A 344 1.82 -11.27 -0.65
C GLU A 344 0.77 -11.86 0.27
N LYS A 345 0.30 -13.04 -0.11
CA LYS A 345 -0.53 -13.94 0.68
C LYS A 345 -0.23 -15.37 0.25
N TYR A 346 -0.56 -16.34 1.07
CA TYR A 346 -0.40 -17.76 0.71
C TYR A 346 -1.09 -18.05 -0.63
N GLY A 347 -0.31 -18.49 -1.62
CA GLY A 347 -0.78 -18.73 -2.98
C GLY A 347 -1.03 -17.48 -3.83
N TYR A 348 -0.61 -16.28 -3.37
CA TYR A 348 -0.83 -15.00 -4.08
C TYR A 348 0.37 -14.08 -3.92
N LYS A 349 0.98 -13.66 -5.03
CA LYS A 349 2.02 -12.64 -5.11
C LYS A 349 1.61 -11.56 -6.12
N ASN A 350 1.81 -10.31 -5.75
CA ASN A 350 1.32 -9.19 -6.54
C ASN A 350 2.32 -8.03 -6.56
N ALA A 351 2.25 -7.24 -7.63
CA ALA A 351 2.93 -5.97 -7.74
C ALA A 351 2.01 -4.97 -8.44
N ALA A 352 1.89 -3.76 -7.88
CA ALA A 352 1.13 -2.67 -8.48
C ALA A 352 1.99 -1.41 -8.38
N PHE A 353 2.60 -1.00 -9.50
CA PHE A 353 3.56 0.09 -9.58
C PHE A 353 3.29 1.02 -10.77
N SER A 354 3.75 2.26 -10.64
CA SER A 354 3.74 3.26 -11.70
C SER A 354 4.96 4.17 -11.60
N THR A 355 5.43 4.70 -12.73
CA THR A 355 6.24 5.93 -12.73
C THR A 355 5.39 7.08 -12.18
N ARG A 356 6.01 8.07 -11.53
CA ARG A 356 5.27 9.20 -10.93
C ARG A 356 4.44 9.98 -11.95
N ASP A 357 4.92 10.07 -13.18
CA ASP A 357 4.28 10.73 -14.33
C ASP A 357 3.28 9.85 -15.09
N GLN A 358 3.07 8.61 -14.61
CA GLN A 358 2.15 7.62 -15.19
C GLN A 358 2.47 7.22 -16.65
N ARG A 359 3.69 7.44 -17.13
CA ARG A 359 4.07 6.94 -18.46
C ARG A 359 4.06 5.43 -18.53
N ARG A 360 4.50 4.76 -17.46
CA ARG A 360 4.47 3.30 -17.32
C ARG A 360 3.80 2.92 -15.99
N ARG A 361 2.78 2.10 -16.06
CA ARG A 361 2.08 1.52 -14.92
C ARG A 361 1.85 0.04 -15.17
N PHE A 362 2.00 -0.79 -14.15
CA PHE A 362 1.67 -2.20 -14.26
C PHE A 362 1.06 -2.78 -12.99
N VAL A 363 0.23 -3.78 -13.18
CA VAL A 363 -0.32 -4.63 -12.14
C VAL A 363 -0.09 -6.07 -12.54
N LEU A 364 0.71 -6.76 -11.74
CA LEU A 364 1.00 -8.19 -11.87
C LEU A 364 0.34 -8.92 -10.69
N ALA A 365 -0.34 -10.01 -10.97
CA ALA A 365 -0.74 -11.02 -9.99
C ALA A 365 -0.29 -12.39 -10.50
N TYR A 366 0.40 -13.15 -9.67
CA TYR A 366 0.74 -14.54 -9.95
C TYR A 366 0.57 -15.41 -8.71
N HIS A 367 0.49 -16.71 -8.90
CA HIS A 367 -0.03 -17.64 -7.90
C HIS A 367 1.01 -18.71 -7.60
N PRO A 368 2.07 -18.39 -6.80
CA PRO A 368 3.11 -19.33 -6.45
C PRO A 368 2.57 -20.44 -5.56
N THR A 369 3.17 -21.62 -5.68
CA THR A 369 2.77 -22.81 -4.91
C THR A 369 3.65 -23.04 -3.69
N THR A 370 4.69 -22.27 -3.49
CA THR A 370 5.54 -22.31 -2.31
C THR A 370 4.98 -21.46 -1.17
N ALA A 371 5.11 -21.91 0.07
CA ALA A 371 4.63 -21.18 1.23
C ALA A 371 5.52 -19.97 1.55
N ARG A 372 6.83 -20.17 1.49
CA ARG A 372 7.87 -19.13 1.65
C ARG A 372 9.13 -19.59 0.90
N ASP A 373 9.52 -18.88 -0.13
CA ASP A 373 10.85 -19.00 -0.71
C ASP A 373 11.37 -17.63 -1.16
N GLY A 374 12.69 -17.47 -1.20
CA GLY A 374 13.33 -16.23 -1.64
C GLY A 374 13.19 -15.98 -3.16
N ALA A 375 12.73 -16.97 -3.93
CA ALA A 375 12.51 -16.87 -5.37
C ALA A 375 11.20 -16.15 -5.74
N GLU A 376 10.36 -15.89 -4.77
CA GLU A 376 9.02 -15.29 -4.94
C GLU A 376 9.00 -13.96 -5.69
N SER A 377 10.11 -13.20 -5.65
CA SER A 377 10.20 -11.91 -6.35
C SER A 377 10.67 -12.03 -7.81
N GLN A 378 11.04 -13.22 -8.29
CA GLN A 378 11.64 -13.41 -9.63
C GLN A 378 10.73 -12.90 -10.75
N MET A 379 9.44 -13.28 -10.75
CA MET A 379 8.50 -12.81 -11.77
C MET A 379 8.32 -11.28 -11.73
N ILE A 380 8.25 -10.69 -10.52
CA ILE A 380 8.16 -9.22 -10.38
C ILE A 380 9.40 -8.55 -10.95
N ALA A 381 10.59 -9.07 -10.64
CA ALA A 381 11.86 -8.55 -11.14
C ALA A 381 11.92 -8.64 -12.66
N ARG A 382 11.60 -9.81 -13.24
CA ARG A 382 11.57 -10.07 -14.69
C ARG A 382 10.64 -9.12 -15.43
N ILE A 383 9.41 -8.92 -14.93
CA ILE A 383 8.44 -8.00 -15.53
C ILE A 383 8.91 -6.55 -15.37
N SER A 384 9.39 -6.15 -14.20
CA SER A 384 9.89 -4.80 -13.95
C SER A 384 11.06 -4.44 -14.87
N ASP A 385 11.97 -5.40 -15.08
CA ASP A 385 13.10 -5.26 -15.98
C ASP A 385 12.64 -5.06 -17.44
N LEU A 386 11.75 -5.91 -17.97
CA LEU A 386 11.19 -5.76 -19.32
C LEU A 386 10.47 -4.43 -19.54
N LEU A 387 9.85 -3.87 -18.51
CA LEU A 387 9.11 -2.61 -18.59
C LEU A 387 9.99 -1.36 -18.48
N THR A 388 11.27 -1.50 -18.09
CA THR A 388 12.16 -0.37 -17.80
C THR A 388 13.52 -0.44 -18.49
N ARG A 389 13.91 -1.59 -19.04
CA ARG A 389 15.20 -1.78 -19.70
C ARG A 389 15.17 -1.09 -21.07
N ASP A 390 16.16 -0.23 -21.33
CA ASP A 390 16.39 0.27 -22.68
C ASP A 390 16.66 -0.93 -23.62
N ASN A 391 15.88 -1.03 -24.68
CA ASN A 391 16.06 -2.07 -25.69
C ASN A 391 16.78 -1.48 -26.91
N PRO A 392 18.13 -1.57 -26.99
CA PRO A 392 18.89 -0.98 -28.11
C PRO A 392 18.60 -1.63 -29.46
N GLY A 393 17.80 -2.73 -29.48
CA GLY A 393 17.46 -3.48 -30.70
C GLY A 393 16.13 -3.11 -31.36
N ALA A 394 15.26 -2.28 -30.77
CA ALA A 394 13.96 -1.93 -31.36
C ALA A 394 14.01 -0.78 -32.37
N GLY A 395 15.20 -0.24 -32.67
CA GLY A 395 15.42 0.88 -33.61
C GLY A 395 15.77 0.48 -35.04
N GLY A 396 15.60 -0.79 -35.42
CA GLY A 396 16.05 -1.25 -36.73
C GLY A 396 15.00 -2.09 -37.47
N SER A 397 13.94 -1.45 -37.97
CA SER A 397 13.20 -1.88 -39.18
C SER A 397 12.07 -0.90 -39.45
N ALA A 398 12.43 0.23 -40.04
CA ALA A 398 11.55 1.04 -40.85
C ALA A 398 12.32 1.38 -42.15
N VAL A 399 12.20 0.51 -43.10
CA VAL A 399 12.42 0.80 -44.53
C VAL A 399 11.17 0.35 -45.29
#